data_64a3e7eec8a8ab7769ba210fd2402466
#
_entry.id   64a3e7eec8a8ab7769ba210fd2402466
#
_cell.length_a   1.000
_cell.length_b   1.000
_cell.length_c   1.000
_cell.angle_alpha   90.00
_cell.angle_beta   90.00
_cell.angle_gamma   90.00
#
_symmetry.space_group_name_H-M   'P 1'
#
loop_
_entity.id
_entity.type
_entity.pdbx_description
1 polymer ?
#
loop_
_entity_poly.entity_id
_entity_poly.type
_entity_poly.pdbx_seq_one_letter_code
_entity_poly.pdbx_strand_id
1 'polypeptide(L)'
;MTKAIIVIVTVVVIGCLGLPMLLLSAVMGGPDGCGNTSGVSDVLTSGQPPGVGSWDTEQLEIAVTIIDVGVSKGVPQWGWTVALATAMQESGLRNLPFLGDRNDHDSIGVFQQRPSQGWGAVEQLAKPEYQAGKFFDRLLTIPSWQTMPVASQGSWAILGDLEQCVSAAGWAHPLPGYNVTSGFRTPDRPSHDGVDLPAPKGTPIRAAAAGEVIKVRCNAIDRRDGNDWGCDRDGDPELTGGCGWYLELLHAGNVMTRYCHLNTAPLVKVGDLVLVGQPVGVVGSTGHSSGPHLHLEVHLNADRKSTGQAVDPVPFFRTMGILLST
;
A
#
# COMPACT_ATOMS: atom_id res chain seq x y z
N MET A 1 -22.37 23.22 -21.48
CA MET A 1 -22.27 21.98 -20.68
C MET A 1 -21.10 21.97 -19.69
N THR A 2 -20.56 23.14 -19.31
CA THR A 2 -19.33 23.27 -18.51
C THR A 2 -19.55 23.77 -17.07
N LYS A 3 -20.81 23.92 -16.62
CA LYS A 3 -21.14 24.51 -15.30
C LYS A 3 -21.49 23.48 -14.20
N ALA A 4 -21.72 22.22 -14.55
CA ALA A 4 -22.12 21.18 -13.56
C ALA A 4 -20.95 20.51 -12.82
N ILE A 5 -19.72 20.65 -13.33
CA ILE A 5 -18.53 19.96 -12.78
C ILE A 5 -17.93 20.72 -11.57
N ILE A 6 -18.19 22.04 -11.46
CA ILE A 6 -17.60 22.89 -10.40
C ILE A 6 -18.38 22.77 -9.08
N VAL A 7 -19.64 22.34 -9.10
CA VAL A 7 -20.48 22.30 -7.88
C VAL A 7 -20.15 21.13 -6.95
N ILE A 8 -19.64 20.00 -7.49
CA ILE A 8 -19.32 18.82 -6.67
C ILE A 8 -18.02 19.00 -5.87
N VAL A 9 -17.09 19.81 -6.37
CA VAL A 9 -15.81 20.08 -5.68
C VAL A 9 -15.94 21.20 -4.64
N THR A 10 -16.91 22.10 -4.77
CA THR A 10 -17.01 23.32 -3.94
C THR A 10 -17.87 23.14 -2.68
N VAL A 11 -18.72 22.13 -2.59
CA VAL A 11 -19.57 21.88 -1.40
C VAL A 11 -18.80 21.19 -0.26
N VAL A 12 -17.65 20.60 -0.52
CA VAL A 12 -16.84 19.92 0.52
C VAL A 12 -15.97 20.87 1.37
N VAL A 13 -15.84 22.15 1.00
CA VAL A 13 -14.92 23.09 1.67
C VAL A 13 -15.59 24.00 2.72
N ILE A 14 -16.91 24.06 2.83
CA ILE A 14 -17.59 25.09 3.66
C ILE A 14 -18.24 24.55 4.97
N GLY A 15 -18.09 23.27 5.30
CA GLY A 15 -18.76 22.64 6.45
C GLY A 15 -17.96 22.46 7.75
N CYS A 16 -16.71 22.88 7.84
CA CYS A 16 -15.86 22.58 9.02
C CYS A 16 -15.30 23.84 9.71
N LEU A 17 -16.20 24.71 10.23
CA LEU A 17 -15.80 25.69 11.25
C LEU A 17 -16.76 25.59 12.45
N GLY A 18 -16.27 24.97 13.52
CA GLY A 18 -16.77 25.19 14.87
C GLY A 18 -17.40 24.01 15.58
N LEU A 19 -16.59 23.28 16.36
CA LEU A 19 -16.94 22.83 17.72
C LEU A 19 -15.68 22.28 18.43
N PRO A 20 -15.54 22.40 19.75
CA PRO A 20 -14.26 22.40 20.43
C PRO A 20 -13.73 21.00 20.75
N MET A 21 -12.41 20.92 20.72
CA MET A 21 -11.60 19.84 21.32
C MET A 21 -11.95 19.69 22.82
N LEU A 22 -12.46 18.53 23.21
CA LEU A 22 -12.37 18.07 24.61
C LEU A 22 -12.41 16.53 24.67
N LEU A 23 -11.26 15.96 25.06
CA LEU A 23 -11.06 14.71 25.79
C LEU A 23 -11.55 13.40 25.16
N LEU A 24 -10.63 12.66 24.55
CA LEU A 24 -10.55 11.23 24.82
C LEU A 24 -9.07 10.81 24.83
N SER A 25 -8.44 10.99 25.97
CA SER A 25 -7.24 10.24 26.37
C SER A 25 -7.75 8.95 26.99
N ALA A 26 -7.26 7.86 26.50
CA ALA A 26 -7.16 6.53 27.08
C ALA A 26 -7.71 5.44 26.15
N VAL A 27 -6.85 4.88 25.32
CA VAL A 27 -6.42 3.49 25.39
C VAL A 27 -5.07 3.44 24.67
N MET A 28 -4.00 3.53 25.41
CA MET A 28 -2.65 3.19 24.97
C MET A 28 -2.57 1.66 24.89
N GLY A 29 -2.82 1.10 23.72
CA GLY A 29 -2.24 -0.19 23.35
C GLY A 29 -0.77 0.06 23.01
N GLY A 30 0.13 -0.77 23.52
CA GLY A 30 1.58 -0.65 23.34
C GLY A 30 2.03 -0.71 21.87
N PRO A 31 3.32 -0.53 21.58
CA PRO A 31 3.90 -0.40 20.24
C PRO A 31 3.85 -1.68 19.37
N ASP A 32 3.08 -2.70 19.75
CA ASP A 32 3.10 -4.04 19.15
C ASP A 32 2.05 -4.25 18.04
N GLY A 33 1.30 -3.19 17.63
CA GLY A 33 0.17 -3.29 16.70
C GLY A 33 0.51 -3.57 15.23
N CYS A 34 1.76 -3.38 14.79
CA CYS A 34 2.16 -3.57 13.39
C CYS A 34 2.53 -5.03 13.03
N GLY A 35 2.45 -5.96 13.95
CA GLY A 35 2.88 -7.36 13.78
C GLY A 35 1.79 -8.37 13.41
N ASN A 36 0.52 -8.02 13.46
CA ASN A 36 -0.55 -9.02 13.32
C ASN A 36 -1.45 -8.78 12.09
N THR A 37 -0.93 -9.03 10.88
CA THR A 37 -1.70 -9.04 9.63
C THR A 37 -2.32 -10.40 9.31
N SER A 38 -2.58 -11.24 10.31
CA SER A 38 -3.26 -12.54 10.15
C SER A 38 -4.69 -12.38 9.60
N GLY A 39 -5.28 -11.19 9.69
CA GLY A 39 -6.68 -10.97 9.32
C GLY A 39 -6.98 -10.99 7.82
N VAL A 40 -6.06 -10.54 6.96
CA VAL A 40 -6.36 -10.41 5.51
C VAL A 40 -6.23 -11.75 4.78
N SER A 41 -5.30 -12.62 5.20
CA SER A 41 -5.17 -13.96 4.60
C SER A 41 -6.29 -14.89 5.05
N ASP A 42 -6.80 -14.75 6.28
CA ASP A 42 -7.88 -15.56 6.82
C ASP A 42 -9.24 -15.19 6.23
N VAL A 43 -9.44 -13.93 5.84
CA VAL A 43 -10.65 -13.44 5.13
C VAL A 43 -10.83 -14.13 3.78
N LEU A 44 -9.72 -14.44 3.08
CA LEU A 44 -9.78 -15.08 1.76
C LEU A 44 -9.95 -16.62 1.83
N THR A 45 -9.73 -17.25 2.99
CA THR A 45 -9.71 -18.72 3.11
C THR A 45 -10.82 -19.33 3.96
N SER A 46 -11.49 -18.57 4.82
CA SER A 46 -12.46 -19.09 5.80
C SER A 46 -13.94 -18.84 5.48
N GLY A 47 -14.25 -18.09 4.44
CA GLY A 47 -15.65 -17.85 4.01
C GLY A 47 -16.49 -17.01 4.99
N GLN A 48 -15.91 -16.52 6.08
CA GLN A 48 -16.56 -15.60 7.00
C GLN A 48 -15.50 -14.64 7.58
N PRO A 49 -15.45 -13.38 7.10
CA PRO A 49 -14.44 -12.44 7.56
C PRO A 49 -14.69 -12.09 9.04
N PRO A 50 -13.68 -12.21 9.92
CA PRO A 50 -13.71 -11.50 11.18
C PRO A 50 -13.70 -10.00 10.84
N GLY A 51 -14.49 -9.19 11.55
CA GLY A 51 -14.55 -7.75 11.31
C GLY A 51 -13.15 -7.13 11.33
N VAL A 52 -12.78 -6.44 10.25
CA VAL A 52 -11.56 -5.67 10.19
C VAL A 52 -11.84 -4.35 10.90
N GLY A 53 -11.28 -4.15 12.06
CA GLY A 53 -11.58 -2.97 12.89
C GLY A 53 -13.06 -2.90 13.31
N SER A 54 -13.70 -1.76 13.12
CA SER A 54 -15.13 -1.52 13.44
C SER A 54 -16.11 -1.83 12.29
N TRP A 55 -15.64 -2.49 11.21
CA TRP A 55 -16.44 -2.74 10.01
C TRP A 55 -17.24 -4.01 10.14
N ASP A 56 -18.50 -3.97 9.69
CA ASP A 56 -19.36 -5.13 9.66
C ASP A 56 -19.24 -5.90 8.32
N THR A 57 -19.89 -7.06 8.25
CA THR A 57 -19.83 -7.96 7.10
C THR A 57 -20.29 -7.29 5.81
N GLU A 58 -21.37 -6.48 5.84
CA GLU A 58 -21.86 -5.76 4.66
C GLU A 58 -20.83 -4.79 4.11
N GLN A 59 -20.18 -4.02 4.98
CA GLN A 59 -19.15 -3.07 4.59
C GLN A 59 -17.95 -3.76 3.95
N LEU A 60 -17.55 -4.90 4.48
CA LEU A 60 -16.44 -5.71 3.93
C LEU A 60 -16.80 -6.31 2.58
N GLU A 61 -17.99 -6.87 2.40
CA GLU A 61 -18.46 -7.42 1.13
C GLU A 61 -18.52 -6.33 0.03
N ILE A 62 -18.99 -5.14 0.38
CA ILE A 62 -19.01 -4.00 -0.53
C ILE A 62 -17.60 -3.55 -0.88
N ALA A 63 -16.69 -3.51 0.10
CA ALA A 63 -15.29 -3.14 -0.15
C ALA A 63 -14.61 -4.13 -1.12
N VAL A 64 -14.79 -5.44 -0.90
CA VAL A 64 -14.31 -6.49 -1.82
C VAL A 64 -14.90 -6.31 -3.21
N THR A 65 -16.21 -6.09 -3.32
CA THR A 65 -16.89 -5.85 -4.59
C THR A 65 -16.30 -4.66 -5.36
N ILE A 66 -16.03 -3.55 -4.69
CA ILE A 66 -15.41 -2.36 -5.29
C ILE A 66 -14.01 -2.71 -5.81
N ILE A 67 -13.20 -3.41 -5.02
CA ILE A 67 -11.84 -3.82 -5.40
C ILE A 67 -11.88 -4.75 -6.62
N ASP A 68 -12.72 -5.78 -6.60
CA ASP A 68 -12.84 -6.76 -7.70
C ASP A 68 -13.24 -6.09 -9.02
N VAL A 69 -14.17 -5.15 -8.98
CA VAL A 69 -14.54 -4.36 -10.16
C VAL A 69 -13.37 -3.50 -10.63
N GLY A 70 -12.63 -2.88 -9.72
CA GLY A 70 -11.43 -2.12 -10.02
C GLY A 70 -10.36 -2.97 -10.70
N VAL A 71 -10.09 -4.16 -10.16
CA VAL A 71 -9.17 -5.16 -10.75
C VAL A 71 -9.62 -5.55 -12.14
N SER A 72 -10.90 -5.92 -12.32
CA SER A 72 -11.45 -6.37 -13.62
C SER A 72 -11.36 -5.30 -14.71
N LYS A 73 -11.37 -4.02 -14.33
CA LYS A 73 -11.23 -2.86 -15.23
C LYS A 73 -9.77 -2.41 -15.41
N GLY A 74 -8.80 -3.08 -14.81
CA GLY A 74 -7.40 -2.68 -14.88
C GLY A 74 -7.09 -1.35 -14.19
N VAL A 75 -7.94 -0.93 -13.23
CA VAL A 75 -7.73 0.29 -12.45
C VAL A 75 -6.58 0.05 -11.47
N PRO A 76 -5.57 0.92 -11.38
CA PRO A 76 -4.51 0.77 -10.40
C PRO A 76 -5.05 0.94 -8.96
N GLN A 77 -4.35 0.38 -7.99
CA GLN A 77 -4.75 0.31 -6.58
C GLN A 77 -5.13 1.68 -5.99
N TRP A 78 -4.46 2.76 -6.40
CA TRP A 78 -4.85 4.12 -6.01
C TRP A 78 -6.30 4.44 -6.37
N GLY A 79 -6.80 3.98 -7.52
CA GLY A 79 -8.19 4.13 -7.92
C GLY A 79 -9.16 3.39 -7.01
N TRP A 80 -8.77 2.21 -6.50
CA TRP A 80 -9.59 1.48 -5.51
C TRP A 80 -9.67 2.25 -4.19
N THR A 81 -8.55 2.84 -3.74
CA THR A 81 -8.50 3.71 -2.55
C THR A 81 -9.43 4.91 -2.72
N VAL A 82 -9.40 5.58 -3.88
CA VAL A 82 -10.32 6.70 -4.18
C VAL A 82 -11.77 6.25 -4.15
N ALA A 83 -12.08 5.08 -4.72
CA ALA A 83 -13.44 4.54 -4.74
C ALA A 83 -13.95 4.18 -3.33
N LEU A 84 -13.13 3.50 -2.54
CA LEU A 84 -13.47 3.14 -1.15
C LEU A 84 -13.67 4.38 -0.28
N ALA A 85 -12.80 5.39 -0.42
CA ALA A 85 -12.93 6.67 0.26
C ALA A 85 -14.23 7.39 -0.09
N THR A 86 -14.58 7.42 -1.36
CA THR A 86 -15.83 8.02 -1.83
C THR A 86 -17.03 7.25 -1.30
N ALA A 87 -17.04 5.92 -1.41
CA ALA A 87 -18.12 5.08 -0.90
C ALA A 87 -18.31 5.23 0.62
N MET A 88 -17.22 5.38 1.35
CA MET A 88 -17.25 5.63 2.80
C MET A 88 -17.88 6.98 3.12
N GLN A 89 -17.55 8.02 2.36
CA GLN A 89 -18.11 9.37 2.53
C GLN A 89 -19.60 9.43 2.16
N GLU A 90 -20.00 8.74 1.08
CA GLU A 90 -21.35 8.83 0.51
C GLU A 90 -22.37 7.98 1.26
N SER A 91 -21.97 6.81 1.76
CA SER A 91 -22.90 5.82 2.34
C SER A 91 -22.39 5.12 3.59
N GLY A 92 -21.16 5.38 4.03
CA GLY A 92 -20.49 4.56 5.03
C GLY A 92 -20.21 3.13 4.54
N LEU A 93 -19.96 2.94 3.23
CA LEU A 93 -19.86 1.61 2.60
C LEU A 93 -21.12 0.76 2.76
N ARG A 94 -22.30 1.37 2.59
CA ARG A 94 -23.57 0.65 2.63
C ARG A 94 -24.33 0.82 1.33
N ASN A 95 -25.02 -0.25 0.91
CA ASN A 95 -25.85 -0.17 -0.28
C ASN A 95 -27.22 0.42 0.08
N LEU A 96 -27.30 1.75 0.22
CA LEU A 96 -28.51 2.46 0.64
C LEU A 96 -29.61 2.33 -0.42
N PRO A 97 -30.84 1.91 -0.02
CA PRO A 97 -31.92 1.71 -0.96
C PRO A 97 -32.45 3.04 -1.52
N PHE A 98 -33.09 2.96 -2.68
CA PHE A 98 -33.91 4.06 -3.18
C PHE A 98 -35.14 4.29 -2.30
N LEU A 99 -35.26 5.45 -1.70
CA LEU A 99 -36.34 5.79 -0.77
C LEU A 99 -37.45 6.66 -1.40
N GLY A 100 -37.38 6.90 -2.73
CA GLY A 100 -38.34 7.74 -3.45
C GLY A 100 -38.33 9.17 -2.91
N ASP A 101 -39.52 9.74 -2.67
CA ASP A 101 -39.68 11.12 -2.21
C ASP A 101 -39.09 11.40 -0.81
N ARG A 102 -38.63 10.38 -0.10
CA ARG A 102 -37.97 10.53 1.20
C ARG A 102 -36.47 10.74 1.11
N ASN A 103 -35.88 10.62 -0.09
CA ASN A 103 -34.50 10.97 -0.32
C ASN A 103 -34.34 12.47 -0.51
N ASP A 104 -33.23 12.99 -0.02
CA ASP A 104 -32.72 14.27 -0.50
C ASP A 104 -32.14 14.04 -1.91
N HIS A 105 -32.99 14.24 -2.92
CA HIS A 105 -32.77 13.83 -4.30
C HIS A 105 -32.98 12.31 -4.55
N ASP A 106 -32.66 11.84 -5.76
CA ASP A 106 -32.82 10.46 -6.22
C ASP A 106 -31.54 9.62 -6.08
N SER A 107 -30.76 9.84 -5.02
CA SER A 107 -29.50 9.16 -4.77
C SER A 107 -29.71 7.71 -4.36
N ILE A 108 -28.87 6.78 -4.87
CA ILE A 108 -28.99 5.34 -4.60
C ILE A 108 -27.61 4.74 -4.32
N GLY A 109 -27.58 3.83 -3.36
CA GLY A 109 -26.55 2.84 -3.14
C GLY A 109 -25.25 3.34 -2.56
N VAL A 110 -24.20 2.62 -2.83
CA VAL A 110 -22.87 2.78 -2.22
C VAL A 110 -22.23 4.15 -2.54
N PHE A 111 -22.39 4.62 -3.78
CA PHE A 111 -21.80 5.89 -4.25
C PHE A 111 -22.83 7.02 -4.37
N GLN A 112 -24.02 6.86 -3.82
CA GLN A 112 -25.13 7.82 -3.89
C GLN A 112 -25.33 8.37 -5.32
N GLN A 113 -25.27 7.45 -6.30
CA GLN A 113 -25.43 7.77 -7.72
C GLN A 113 -26.89 8.04 -8.06
N ARG A 114 -27.13 9.00 -8.95
CA ARG A 114 -28.47 9.53 -9.24
C ARG A 114 -28.93 9.16 -10.65
N PRO A 115 -30.10 8.48 -10.82
CA PRO A 115 -30.71 8.21 -12.12
C PRO A 115 -30.90 9.49 -12.93
N SER A 116 -31.39 10.57 -12.32
CA SER A 116 -31.61 11.87 -12.96
C SER A 116 -30.33 12.51 -13.51
N GLN A 117 -29.15 12.10 -13.05
CA GLN A 117 -27.85 12.59 -13.51
C GLN A 117 -27.18 11.63 -14.52
N GLY A 118 -27.91 10.63 -15.00
CA GLY A 118 -27.45 9.72 -16.05
C GLY A 118 -26.50 8.60 -15.58
N TRP A 119 -26.50 8.31 -14.27
CA TRP A 119 -25.67 7.22 -13.76
C TRP A 119 -26.20 5.83 -14.09
N GLY A 120 -27.50 5.68 -14.33
CA GLY A 120 -28.17 4.44 -14.68
C GLY A 120 -29.61 4.40 -14.20
N ALA A 121 -30.33 3.31 -14.53
CA ALA A 121 -31.67 3.06 -14.00
C ALA A 121 -31.62 2.62 -12.55
N VAL A 122 -32.73 2.79 -11.81
CA VAL A 122 -32.85 2.43 -10.38
C VAL A 122 -32.43 0.98 -10.13
N GLU A 123 -32.90 0.05 -10.97
CA GLU A 123 -32.60 -1.39 -10.85
C GLU A 123 -31.12 -1.73 -11.10
N GLN A 124 -30.42 -0.92 -11.87
CA GLN A 124 -28.99 -1.05 -12.11
C GLN A 124 -28.21 -0.48 -10.93
N LEU A 125 -28.61 0.69 -10.44
CA LEU A 125 -27.99 1.37 -9.32
C LEU A 125 -28.26 0.69 -7.97
N ALA A 126 -29.18 -0.27 -7.89
CA ALA A 126 -29.36 -1.12 -6.73
C ALA A 126 -28.22 -2.16 -6.55
N LYS A 127 -27.32 -2.31 -7.55
CA LYS A 127 -26.24 -3.30 -7.55
C LYS A 127 -24.89 -2.64 -7.31
N PRO A 128 -24.20 -2.96 -6.21
CA PRO A 128 -22.86 -2.39 -5.90
C PRO A 128 -21.84 -2.53 -7.03
N GLU A 129 -21.86 -3.67 -7.73
CA GLU A 129 -20.94 -3.94 -8.86
C GLU A 129 -21.16 -2.96 -10.01
N TYR A 130 -22.42 -2.67 -10.34
CA TYR A 130 -22.74 -1.70 -11.39
C TYR A 130 -22.29 -0.30 -11.01
N GLN A 131 -22.58 0.10 -9.77
CA GLN A 131 -22.19 1.40 -9.23
C GLN A 131 -20.67 1.59 -9.25
N ALA A 132 -19.92 0.59 -8.75
CA ALA A 132 -18.46 0.60 -8.78
C ALA A 132 -17.94 0.70 -10.21
N GLY A 133 -18.55 -0.06 -11.14
CA GLY A 133 -18.22 0.00 -12.56
C GLY A 133 -18.40 1.40 -13.14
N LYS A 134 -19.51 2.06 -12.86
CA LYS A 134 -19.80 3.44 -13.31
C LYS A 134 -18.89 4.47 -12.65
N PHE A 135 -18.56 4.27 -11.38
CA PHE A 135 -17.61 5.11 -10.68
C PHE A 135 -16.23 5.08 -11.36
N PHE A 136 -15.69 3.89 -11.61
CA PHE A 136 -14.39 3.75 -12.28
C PHE A 136 -14.41 4.26 -13.72
N ASP A 137 -15.49 4.00 -14.49
CA ASP A 137 -15.64 4.56 -15.84
C ASP A 137 -15.53 6.09 -15.79
N ARG A 138 -16.15 6.73 -14.80
CA ARG A 138 -16.07 8.18 -14.62
C ARG A 138 -14.71 8.63 -14.14
N LEU A 139 -14.11 7.97 -13.16
CA LEU A 139 -12.79 8.28 -12.63
C LEU A 139 -11.74 8.30 -13.73
N LEU A 140 -11.74 7.29 -14.61
CA LEU A 140 -10.79 7.16 -15.70
C LEU A 140 -10.91 8.27 -16.76
N THR A 141 -12.02 9.01 -16.80
CA THR A 141 -12.17 10.18 -17.69
C THR A 141 -11.59 11.48 -17.12
N ILE A 142 -11.20 11.50 -15.86
CA ILE A 142 -10.69 12.71 -15.18
C ILE A 142 -9.18 12.82 -15.42
N PRO A 143 -8.67 13.88 -16.08
CA PRO A 143 -7.23 14.05 -16.27
C PRO A 143 -6.49 14.12 -14.93
N SER A 144 -5.37 13.42 -14.83
CA SER A 144 -4.48 13.45 -13.65
C SER A 144 -5.13 13.03 -12.33
N TRP A 145 -6.20 12.23 -12.37
CA TRP A 145 -6.87 11.74 -11.14
C TRP A 145 -5.91 11.00 -10.19
N GLN A 146 -4.84 10.39 -10.73
CA GLN A 146 -3.84 9.66 -9.95
C GLN A 146 -3.03 10.56 -9.01
N THR A 147 -3.00 11.86 -9.26
CA THR A 147 -2.25 12.84 -8.45
C THR A 147 -3.16 13.71 -7.57
N MET A 148 -4.47 13.48 -7.62
CA MET A 148 -5.42 14.21 -6.79
C MET A 148 -5.34 13.72 -5.33
N PRO A 149 -5.32 14.64 -4.34
CA PRO A 149 -5.40 14.26 -2.94
C PRO A 149 -6.78 13.64 -2.64
N VAL A 150 -6.79 12.53 -1.92
CA VAL A 150 -8.04 11.95 -1.39
C VAL A 150 -8.37 12.67 -0.08
N ALA A 151 -9.32 13.57 -0.13
CA ALA A 151 -9.77 14.33 1.02
C ALA A 151 -10.93 13.61 1.72
N SER A 152 -10.67 12.59 2.53
CA SER A 152 -11.68 12.09 3.45
C SER A 152 -11.06 11.35 4.64
N GLN A 153 -11.59 11.63 5.82
CA GLN A 153 -11.22 10.94 7.06
C GLN A 153 -11.74 9.48 7.12
N GLY A 154 -12.61 9.07 6.20
CA GLY A 154 -13.23 7.74 6.19
C GLY A 154 -12.48 6.66 5.41
N SER A 155 -11.65 7.05 4.43
CA SER A 155 -10.85 6.10 3.62
C SER A 155 -9.74 5.39 4.41
N TRP A 156 -9.41 5.94 5.56
CA TRP A 156 -8.36 5.44 6.43
C TRP A 156 -8.75 4.18 7.21
N ALA A 157 -10.04 3.89 7.37
CA ALA A 157 -10.48 2.76 8.19
C ALA A 157 -10.24 1.38 7.56
N ILE A 158 -10.21 1.26 6.21
CA ILE A 158 -9.74 0.01 5.54
C ILE A 158 -8.21 -0.08 5.55
N LEU A 159 -7.54 1.07 5.61
CA LEU A 159 -6.11 1.19 5.80
C LEU A 159 -5.74 1.24 7.29
N GLY A 160 -6.73 1.18 8.21
CA GLY A 160 -6.56 1.43 9.63
C GLY A 160 -5.49 0.59 10.31
N ASP A 161 -5.33 -0.68 9.89
CA ASP A 161 -4.18 -1.49 10.32
C ASP A 161 -2.86 -1.07 9.64
N LEU A 162 -2.93 -0.42 8.47
CA LEU A 162 -1.75 0.15 7.82
C LEU A 162 -1.44 1.56 8.33
N GLU A 163 -2.45 2.31 8.77
CA GLU A 163 -2.30 3.67 9.26
C GLU A 163 -1.52 3.76 10.58
N GLN A 164 -1.69 2.78 11.47
CA GLN A 164 -0.86 2.69 12.68
C GLN A 164 0.62 2.45 12.38
N CYS A 165 0.93 2.01 11.15
CA CYS A 165 2.27 1.71 10.69
C CYS A 165 2.87 2.75 9.76
N VAL A 166 2.09 3.77 9.33
CA VAL A 166 2.57 4.86 8.46
C VAL A 166 2.83 6.10 9.28
N SER A 167 4.04 6.61 9.21
CA SER A 167 4.42 7.85 9.90
C SER A 167 3.80 9.10 9.24
N ALA A 168 3.80 10.23 9.96
CA ALA A 168 3.39 11.53 9.41
C ALA A 168 4.21 11.96 8.18
N ALA A 169 5.41 11.40 8.00
CA ALA A 169 6.24 11.60 6.82
C ALA A 169 5.85 10.70 5.62
N GLY A 170 4.84 9.85 5.76
CA GLY A 170 4.39 8.93 4.72
C GLY A 170 5.28 7.68 4.55
N TRP A 171 5.98 7.28 5.60
CA TRP A 171 6.85 6.10 5.62
C TRP A 171 6.29 5.01 6.54
N ALA A 172 6.58 3.75 6.22
CA ALA A 172 6.20 2.58 6.99
C ALA A 172 7.39 1.63 7.18
N HIS A 173 7.32 0.78 8.20
CA HIS A 173 8.30 -0.28 8.39
C HIS A 173 8.15 -1.33 7.28
N PRO A 174 9.22 -1.64 6.49
CA PRO A 174 9.12 -2.55 5.34
C PRO A 174 8.91 -4.02 5.75
N LEU A 175 9.22 -4.36 6.99
CA LEU A 175 9.07 -5.71 7.55
C LEU A 175 8.59 -5.62 9.01
N PRO A 176 7.31 -5.24 9.26
CA PRO A 176 6.79 -5.03 10.61
C PRO A 176 6.97 -6.26 11.51
N GLY A 177 7.30 -6.04 12.79
CA GLY A 177 7.53 -7.11 13.77
C GLY A 177 8.93 -7.74 13.73
N TYR A 178 9.82 -7.26 12.87
CA TYR A 178 11.21 -7.76 12.76
C TYR A 178 12.21 -6.61 12.93
N ASN A 179 13.30 -6.89 13.61
CA ASN A 179 14.32 -5.90 13.96
C ASN A 179 15.60 -6.10 13.16
N VAL A 180 16.38 -5.04 13.02
CA VAL A 180 17.72 -5.07 12.42
C VAL A 180 18.66 -5.89 13.31
N THR A 181 19.38 -6.83 12.70
CA THR A 181 20.42 -7.66 13.37
C THR A 181 21.80 -7.41 12.81
N SER A 182 21.91 -6.90 11.57
CA SER A 182 23.19 -6.55 10.94
C SER A 182 23.09 -5.12 10.39
N GLY A 183 24.01 -4.27 10.82
CA GLY A 183 24.01 -2.84 10.53
C GLY A 183 24.70 -2.45 9.24
N PHE A 184 24.53 -1.17 8.88
CA PHE A 184 25.16 -0.51 7.74
C PHE A 184 26.66 -0.32 7.98
N ARG A 185 27.50 -0.78 7.03
CA ARG A 185 28.97 -0.61 6.98
C ARG A 185 29.66 -0.77 8.34
N THR A 186 29.33 -1.84 9.05
CA THR A 186 30.00 -2.18 10.32
C THR A 186 31.48 -2.48 10.08
N PRO A 187 32.35 -2.39 11.11
CA PRO A 187 33.78 -2.72 10.97
C PRO A 187 34.03 -4.11 10.35
N ASP A 188 33.19 -5.09 10.66
CA ASP A 188 33.30 -6.46 10.14
C ASP A 188 32.73 -6.60 8.73
N ARG A 189 31.88 -5.67 8.27
CA ARG A 189 31.21 -5.66 6.97
C ARG A 189 31.22 -4.27 6.32
N PRO A 190 32.39 -3.70 5.99
CA PRO A 190 32.54 -2.31 5.52
C PRO A 190 31.88 -2.03 4.16
N SER A 191 31.57 -3.06 3.39
CA SER A 191 30.85 -2.97 2.10
C SER A 191 29.36 -3.29 2.20
N HIS A 192 28.81 -3.41 3.41
CA HIS A 192 27.39 -3.70 3.65
C HIS A 192 26.55 -2.43 3.55
N ASP A 193 26.01 -2.12 2.39
CA ASP A 193 25.33 -0.85 2.07
C ASP A 193 23.88 -0.76 2.55
N GLY A 194 23.46 -1.65 3.44
CA GLY A 194 22.13 -1.70 4.00
C GLY A 194 22.08 -2.25 5.42
N VAL A 195 20.93 -2.72 5.81
CA VAL A 195 20.68 -3.44 7.08
C VAL A 195 19.95 -4.74 6.80
N ASP A 196 20.20 -5.75 7.66
CA ASP A 196 19.55 -7.04 7.54
C ASP A 196 18.49 -7.24 8.62
N LEU A 197 17.27 -7.60 8.20
CA LEU A 197 16.13 -7.91 9.04
C LEU A 197 15.76 -9.40 8.85
N PRO A 198 16.23 -10.31 9.71
CA PRO A 198 15.86 -11.72 9.63
C PRO A 198 14.37 -11.95 9.86
N ALA A 199 13.78 -12.77 9.01
CA ALA A 199 12.40 -13.19 9.12
C ALA A 199 12.18 -14.55 8.44
N PRO A 200 11.14 -15.30 8.78
CA PRO A 200 10.81 -16.55 8.10
C PRO A 200 10.66 -16.35 6.58
N LYS A 201 11.10 -17.34 5.81
CA LYS A 201 10.89 -17.36 4.36
C LYS A 201 9.41 -17.26 4.04
N GLY A 202 9.05 -16.38 3.07
CA GLY A 202 7.67 -16.13 2.72
C GLY A 202 7.01 -14.96 3.47
N THR A 203 7.66 -14.37 4.49
CA THR A 203 7.14 -13.18 5.18
C THR A 203 6.97 -12.04 4.18
N PRO A 204 5.79 -11.35 4.14
CA PRO A 204 5.57 -10.24 3.22
C PRO A 204 6.51 -9.07 3.47
N ILE A 205 7.16 -8.59 2.40
CA ILE A 205 7.95 -7.35 2.37
C ILE A 205 7.07 -6.25 1.79
N ARG A 206 7.06 -5.09 2.44
CA ARG A 206 6.21 -3.95 2.09
C ARG A 206 7.03 -2.77 1.58
N ALA A 207 6.44 -1.97 0.69
CA ALA A 207 7.02 -0.71 0.25
C ALA A 207 7.16 0.25 1.43
N ALA A 208 8.36 0.75 1.68
CA ALA A 208 8.65 1.65 2.80
C ALA A 208 7.97 3.03 2.65
N ALA A 209 7.73 3.46 1.43
CA ALA A 209 6.95 4.67 1.11
C ALA A 209 6.30 4.51 -0.26
N ALA A 210 5.37 5.39 -0.60
CA ALA A 210 4.85 5.47 -1.96
C ALA A 210 5.97 5.77 -2.95
N GLY A 211 5.93 5.16 -4.14
CA GLY A 211 7.00 5.34 -5.12
C GLY A 211 6.74 4.59 -6.41
N GLU A 212 7.72 4.65 -7.29
CA GLU A 212 7.74 3.92 -8.56
C GLU A 212 8.75 2.79 -8.53
N VAL A 213 8.37 1.64 -9.04
CA VAL A 213 9.29 0.51 -9.25
C VAL A 213 10.22 0.84 -10.43
N ILE A 214 11.48 1.12 -10.15
CA ILE A 214 12.47 1.48 -11.19
C ILE A 214 13.34 0.30 -11.61
N LYS A 215 13.37 -0.76 -10.81
CA LYS A 215 14.13 -1.98 -11.15
C LYS A 215 13.48 -3.23 -10.51
N VAL A 216 13.46 -4.30 -11.27
CA VAL A 216 13.17 -5.68 -10.83
C VAL A 216 14.18 -6.58 -11.53
N ARG A 217 14.94 -7.34 -10.77
CA ARG A 217 16.00 -8.19 -11.35
C ARG A 217 16.33 -9.38 -10.45
N CYS A 218 16.72 -10.49 -11.09
CA CYS A 218 17.55 -11.52 -10.47
C CYS A 218 19.02 -11.16 -10.68
N ASN A 219 19.81 -11.14 -9.61
CA ASN A 219 21.25 -10.92 -9.62
C ASN A 219 21.89 -11.86 -8.58
N ALA A 220 22.09 -13.10 -8.97
CA ALA A 220 22.81 -14.10 -8.19
C ALA A 220 23.97 -14.65 -9.02
N ILE A 221 25.19 -14.47 -8.57
CA ILE A 221 26.40 -14.80 -9.31
C ILE A 221 27.18 -15.90 -8.56
N ASP A 222 27.60 -16.94 -9.27
CA ASP A 222 28.55 -17.92 -8.76
C ASP A 222 29.95 -17.27 -8.71
N ARG A 223 30.52 -17.12 -7.52
CA ARG A 223 31.83 -16.49 -7.32
C ARG A 223 33.01 -17.32 -7.85
N ARG A 224 32.81 -18.59 -8.13
CA ARG A 224 33.86 -19.48 -8.62
C ARG A 224 34.18 -19.23 -10.09
N ASP A 225 33.19 -18.88 -10.90
CA ASP A 225 33.34 -18.77 -12.34
C ASP A 225 32.65 -17.51 -12.94
N GLY A 226 31.94 -16.73 -12.12
CA GLY A 226 31.22 -15.53 -12.55
C GLY A 226 29.91 -15.78 -13.29
N ASN A 227 29.46 -17.03 -13.40
CA ASN A 227 28.24 -17.39 -14.08
C ASN A 227 26.99 -17.07 -13.24
N ASP A 228 25.82 -17.15 -13.87
CA ASP A 228 24.54 -17.01 -13.21
C ASP A 228 24.29 -18.20 -12.26
N TRP A 229 24.10 -17.89 -10.97
CA TRP A 229 23.70 -18.88 -9.96
C TRP A 229 22.23 -19.25 -10.08
N GLY A 230 21.41 -18.33 -10.58
CA GLY A 230 19.95 -18.41 -10.59
C GLY A 230 19.32 -17.90 -9.29
N CYS A 231 18.04 -17.53 -9.38
CA CYS A 231 17.25 -17.08 -8.22
C CYS A 231 16.03 -17.99 -7.95
N ASP A 232 16.07 -19.21 -8.48
CA ASP A 232 15.12 -20.30 -8.25
C ASP A 232 15.49 -21.16 -7.03
N ARG A 233 16.61 -20.83 -6.40
CA ARG A 233 17.19 -21.52 -5.24
C ARG A 233 17.84 -20.53 -4.28
N ASP A 234 18.07 -20.96 -3.07
CA ASP A 234 18.81 -20.18 -2.07
C ASP A 234 20.25 -19.95 -2.49
N GLY A 235 20.80 -18.86 -2.03
CA GLY A 235 22.20 -18.58 -2.16
C GLY A 235 23.04 -19.34 -1.13
N ASP A 236 24.35 -19.19 -1.28
CA ASP A 236 25.34 -19.71 -0.37
C ASP A 236 26.28 -18.57 0.03
N PRO A 237 26.55 -18.36 1.31
CA PRO A 237 27.32 -17.21 1.79
C PRO A 237 28.77 -17.17 1.31
N GLU A 238 29.35 -18.34 0.92
CA GLU A 238 30.72 -18.43 0.43
C GLU A 238 30.79 -18.42 -1.10
N LEU A 239 29.82 -19.07 -1.76
CA LEU A 239 29.84 -19.32 -3.20
C LEU A 239 29.09 -18.30 -4.01
N THR A 240 28.14 -17.58 -3.43
CA THR A 240 27.28 -16.66 -4.20
C THR A 240 27.57 -15.18 -3.93
N GLY A 241 27.33 -14.37 -4.95
CA GLY A 241 27.34 -12.91 -4.91
C GLY A 241 26.01 -12.33 -5.35
N GLY A 242 25.80 -11.03 -5.06
CA GLY A 242 24.64 -10.26 -5.54
C GLY A 242 23.42 -10.36 -4.64
N CYS A 243 22.38 -9.56 -4.98
CA CYS A 243 21.14 -9.40 -4.23
C CYS A 243 20.13 -10.55 -4.41
N GLY A 244 20.39 -11.52 -5.29
CA GLY A 244 19.35 -12.47 -5.67
C GLY A 244 18.18 -11.83 -6.40
N TRP A 245 16.95 -12.24 -6.12
CA TRP A 245 15.78 -11.46 -6.52
C TRP A 245 15.73 -10.16 -5.72
N TYR A 246 15.62 -9.03 -6.43
CA TYR A 246 15.51 -7.73 -5.79
C TYR A 246 14.66 -6.75 -6.60
N LEU A 247 14.19 -5.71 -5.92
CA LEU A 247 13.55 -4.54 -6.52
C LEU A 247 14.11 -3.24 -5.94
N GLU A 248 13.95 -2.17 -6.71
CA GLU A 248 14.24 -0.80 -6.30
C GLU A 248 12.99 0.06 -6.49
N LEU A 249 12.66 0.84 -5.46
CA LEU A 249 11.59 1.83 -5.47
C LEU A 249 12.18 3.23 -5.42
N LEU A 250 11.80 4.08 -6.35
CA LEU A 250 12.13 5.51 -6.34
C LEU A 250 10.98 6.28 -5.70
N HIS A 251 11.27 6.95 -4.61
CA HIS A 251 10.33 7.76 -3.82
C HIS A 251 10.49 9.24 -4.12
N ALA A 252 9.56 10.06 -3.59
CA ALA A 252 9.69 11.52 -3.60
C ALA A 252 11.00 11.96 -2.95
N GLY A 253 11.53 13.10 -3.39
CA GLY A 253 12.79 13.65 -2.85
C GLY A 253 14.06 12.93 -3.33
N ASN A 254 14.00 12.16 -4.41
CA ASN A 254 15.12 11.41 -4.96
C ASN A 254 15.72 10.40 -3.96
N VAL A 255 14.85 9.79 -3.17
CA VAL A 255 15.19 8.68 -2.26
C VAL A 255 14.86 7.37 -2.96
N MET A 256 15.77 6.41 -2.90
CA MET A 256 15.54 5.05 -3.41
C MET A 256 15.68 4.04 -2.26
N THR A 257 14.77 3.07 -2.22
CA THR A 257 14.93 1.89 -1.36
C THR A 257 15.12 0.64 -2.20
N ARG A 258 16.05 -0.24 -1.78
CA ARG A 258 16.30 -1.54 -2.41
C ARG A 258 15.99 -2.65 -1.43
N TYR A 259 15.35 -3.69 -1.94
CA TYR A 259 14.90 -4.87 -1.20
C TYR A 259 15.50 -6.09 -1.85
N CYS A 260 16.43 -6.77 -1.16
CA CYS A 260 17.16 -7.94 -1.70
C CYS A 260 16.75 -9.26 -1.04
N HIS A 261 17.26 -10.34 -1.61
CA HIS A 261 17.14 -11.73 -1.17
C HIS A 261 15.71 -12.27 -1.16
N LEU A 262 14.84 -11.75 -2.05
CA LEU A 262 13.45 -12.19 -2.15
C LEU A 262 13.38 -13.67 -2.55
N ASN A 263 12.35 -14.36 -2.08
CA ASN A 263 12.15 -15.78 -2.34
C ASN A 263 11.74 -16.11 -3.78
N THR A 264 11.05 -15.20 -4.41
CA THR A 264 10.54 -15.28 -5.79
C THR A 264 10.72 -13.93 -6.48
N ALA A 265 10.42 -13.88 -7.78
CA ALA A 265 10.29 -12.61 -8.46
C ALA A 265 9.36 -11.67 -7.67
N PRO A 266 9.69 -10.36 -7.58
CA PRO A 266 8.82 -9.38 -6.93
C PRO A 266 7.37 -9.44 -7.42
N LEU A 267 6.43 -9.05 -6.56
CA LEU A 267 4.99 -9.02 -6.86
C LEU A 267 4.60 -7.86 -7.79
N VAL A 268 5.54 -6.99 -8.08
CA VAL A 268 5.41 -5.76 -8.88
C VAL A 268 6.43 -5.76 -10.02
N LYS A 269 6.19 -4.96 -11.05
CA LYS A 269 7.05 -4.82 -12.23
C LYS A 269 7.52 -3.37 -12.41
N VAL A 270 8.60 -3.19 -13.16
CA VAL A 270 9.13 -1.86 -13.50
C VAL A 270 8.05 -0.98 -14.14
N GLY A 271 7.93 0.24 -13.64
CA GLY A 271 6.92 1.22 -14.02
C GLY A 271 5.66 1.20 -13.15
N ASP A 272 5.46 0.20 -12.30
CA ASP A 272 4.33 0.20 -11.37
C ASP A 272 4.51 1.30 -10.32
N LEU A 273 3.41 1.98 -9.98
CA LEU A 273 3.33 2.86 -8.83
C LEU A 273 2.84 2.04 -7.63
N VAL A 274 3.54 2.13 -6.52
CA VAL A 274 3.21 1.43 -5.28
C VAL A 274 2.84 2.42 -4.18
N LEU A 275 1.92 2.01 -3.32
CA LEU A 275 1.56 2.74 -2.11
C LEU A 275 2.49 2.37 -0.95
N VAL A 276 2.62 3.26 0.03
CA VAL A 276 3.26 2.94 1.30
C VAL A 276 2.59 1.71 1.93
N GLY A 277 3.39 0.75 2.44
CA GLY A 277 2.87 -0.47 3.05
C GLY A 277 2.36 -1.54 2.07
N GLN A 278 2.30 -1.26 0.77
CA GLN A 278 1.91 -2.25 -0.23
C GLN A 278 2.88 -3.43 -0.26
N PRO A 279 2.41 -4.70 -0.27
CA PRO A 279 3.26 -5.86 -0.47
C PRO A 279 3.97 -5.80 -1.83
N VAL A 280 5.30 -5.92 -1.83
CA VAL A 280 6.13 -5.85 -3.05
C VAL A 280 6.93 -7.12 -3.30
N GLY A 281 7.03 -8.00 -2.30
CA GLY A 281 7.73 -9.27 -2.39
C GLY A 281 7.60 -10.06 -1.10
N VAL A 282 8.33 -11.16 -1.02
CA VAL A 282 8.39 -12.01 0.18
C VAL A 282 9.83 -12.34 0.53
N VAL A 283 10.12 -12.42 1.82
CA VAL A 283 11.45 -12.79 2.35
C VAL A 283 11.91 -14.14 1.81
N GLY A 284 13.14 -14.19 1.38
CA GLY A 284 13.84 -15.38 0.92
C GLY A 284 15.30 -15.40 1.34
N SER A 285 16.11 -16.11 0.59
CA SER A 285 17.56 -16.26 0.81
C SER A 285 18.31 -16.38 -0.52
N THR A 286 17.80 -15.77 -1.61
CA THR A 286 18.46 -15.82 -2.92
C THR A 286 19.68 -14.89 -2.98
N GLY A 287 20.66 -15.18 -3.84
CA GLY A 287 21.90 -14.41 -3.96
C GLY A 287 22.87 -14.62 -2.79
N HIS A 288 23.62 -13.60 -2.39
CA HIS A 288 24.58 -13.68 -1.29
C HIS A 288 23.89 -13.61 0.07
N SER A 289 23.45 -14.76 0.59
CA SER A 289 22.69 -14.85 1.83
C SER A 289 23.08 -16.09 2.63
N SER A 290 23.15 -15.94 3.94
CA SER A 290 23.40 -17.03 4.90
C SER A 290 22.12 -17.64 5.48
N GLY A 291 20.95 -17.06 5.19
CA GLY A 291 19.65 -17.49 5.67
C GLY A 291 18.56 -16.48 5.37
N PRO A 292 17.30 -16.82 5.60
CA PRO A 292 16.18 -15.94 5.24
C PRO A 292 16.21 -14.60 5.97
N HIS A 293 16.24 -13.49 5.20
CA HIS A 293 16.18 -12.13 5.70
C HIS A 293 15.80 -11.14 4.58
N LEU A 294 15.36 -9.96 4.94
CA LEU A 294 15.34 -8.80 4.08
C LEU A 294 16.65 -8.02 4.26
N HIS A 295 17.44 -7.87 3.19
CA HIS A 295 18.47 -6.84 3.12
C HIS A 295 17.84 -5.58 2.54
N LEU A 296 17.87 -4.49 3.31
CA LEU A 296 17.24 -3.20 3.00
C LEU A 296 18.31 -2.12 2.83
N GLU A 297 18.34 -1.47 1.68
CA GLU A 297 19.18 -0.30 1.46
C GLU A 297 18.32 0.97 1.30
N VAL A 298 18.90 2.11 1.69
CA VAL A 298 18.40 3.46 1.41
C VAL A 298 19.47 4.25 0.69
N HIS A 299 19.08 4.89 -0.41
CA HIS A 299 19.98 5.71 -1.19
C HIS A 299 19.40 7.12 -1.38
N LEU A 300 20.22 8.15 -1.24
CA LEU A 300 19.86 9.56 -1.49
C LEU A 300 20.41 10.02 -2.84
N ASN A 301 19.77 11.06 -3.40
CA ASN A 301 20.11 11.60 -4.71
C ASN A 301 20.05 10.54 -5.83
N ALA A 302 19.13 9.59 -5.69
CA ALA A 302 18.87 8.57 -6.68
C ALA A 302 17.90 9.07 -7.75
N ASP A 303 18.01 8.49 -8.94
CA ASP A 303 17.07 8.67 -10.05
C ASP A 303 16.95 7.37 -10.86
N ARG A 304 16.22 7.38 -11.97
CA ARG A 304 16.06 6.20 -12.85
C ARG A 304 17.36 5.69 -13.48
N LYS A 305 18.44 6.49 -13.47
CA LYS A 305 19.73 6.17 -14.10
C LYS A 305 20.84 5.95 -13.08
N SER A 306 20.69 6.52 -11.88
CA SER A 306 21.68 6.46 -10.81
C SER A 306 21.05 5.97 -9.52
N THR A 307 21.68 5.01 -8.86
CA THR A 307 21.26 4.53 -7.54
C THR A 307 21.50 5.56 -6.43
N GLY A 308 22.24 6.63 -6.69
CA GLY A 308 22.60 7.61 -5.67
C GLY A 308 23.61 7.08 -4.67
N GLN A 309 23.60 7.68 -3.48
CA GLN A 309 24.52 7.34 -2.39
C GLN A 309 23.82 6.57 -1.29
N ALA A 310 24.34 5.38 -0.95
CA ALA A 310 23.85 4.59 0.17
C ALA A 310 24.07 5.31 1.51
N VAL A 311 23.04 5.32 2.35
CA VAL A 311 23.06 5.87 3.70
C VAL A 311 22.55 4.84 4.69
N ASP A 312 22.91 5.01 5.98
CA ASP A 312 22.44 4.11 7.04
C ASP A 312 20.90 4.16 7.16
N PRO A 313 20.21 3.02 6.91
CA PRO A 313 18.75 2.98 7.01
C PRO A 313 18.21 3.28 8.42
N VAL A 314 18.91 2.90 9.49
CA VAL A 314 18.39 3.05 10.85
C VAL A 314 18.16 4.53 11.22
N PRO A 315 19.15 5.44 11.15
CA PRO A 315 18.90 6.85 11.40
C PRO A 315 17.99 7.48 10.35
N PHE A 316 18.05 7.06 9.08
CA PHE A 316 17.16 7.56 8.04
C PHE A 316 15.68 7.29 8.40
N PHE A 317 15.32 6.04 8.66
CA PHE A 317 13.95 5.68 9.02
C PHE A 317 13.49 6.35 10.32
N ARG A 318 14.40 6.55 11.29
CA ARG A 318 14.09 7.30 12.51
C ARG A 318 13.70 8.75 12.21
N THR A 319 14.37 9.42 11.26
CA THR A 319 13.96 10.77 10.83
C THR A 319 12.62 10.79 10.12
N MET A 320 12.22 9.68 9.50
CA MET A 320 10.91 9.48 8.91
C MET A 320 9.84 9.03 9.93
N GLY A 321 10.17 8.96 11.22
CA GLY A 321 9.24 8.56 12.30
C GLY A 321 9.04 7.05 12.42
N ILE A 322 9.91 6.24 11.84
CA ILE A 322 9.87 4.77 11.87
C ILE A 322 11.08 4.21 12.62
N LEU A 323 10.85 3.30 13.56
CA LEU A 323 11.92 2.54 14.23
C LEU A 323 12.11 1.21 13.51
N LEU A 324 13.31 0.95 12.98
CA LEU A 324 13.70 -0.35 12.40
C LEU A 324 14.23 -1.33 13.44
N SER A 325 14.51 -0.82 14.64
CA SER A 325 15.00 -1.60 15.79
C SER A 325 14.39 -1.01 17.06
N THR A 326 13.91 -1.83 17.95
CA THR A 326 13.42 -1.46 19.29
C THR A 326 14.54 -1.58 20.33
#